data_7f28bd82b6f6488bbd0eef4fc4772960
#
_entry.id   7f28bd82b6f6488bbd0eef4fc4772960
#
_cell.length_a   1.000
_cell.length_b   1.000
_cell.length_c   1.000
_cell.angle_alpha   90.00
_cell.angle_beta   90.00
_cell.angle_gamma   90.00
#
_symmetry.space_group_name_H-M   'P 1'
#
loop_
_entity.id
_entity.type
_entity.pdbx_description
1 polymer ?
#
loop_
_entity_poly.entity_id
_entity_poly.type
_entity_poly.pdbx_seq_one_letter_code
_entity_poly.pdbx_strand_id
1 'polypeptide(L)'
;YIILNALSEKFGAEYPDENLEEILKDKTNKKFFDKSLIKYARFNQKWGYNKSSNSFLSTFLHNIYYDHLSNRNKKMNFKAIESLIELNFHINDARKTILEFEEQYDYIFLDAFTYTKAPQLWSMEFIAELHKRLSPSGVLMTYSNSVQVRNTLLENNFYVGKIYNEKNKKFIGTIASKDKNKIKYPLNNYELGLCLTKAGIPYHDPNLSFDSKDILELREYEYRHSTLMSSSRYIKLRGSENE
;
A
#
# COMPACT_ATOMS: atom_id res chain seq x y z
N TYR A 1 0.83 -7.50 8.68
CA TYR A 1 0.83 -7.41 7.21
C TYR A 1 1.32 -8.71 6.55
N ILE A 2 2.44 -9.27 6.98
CA ILE A 2 3.02 -10.50 6.41
C ILE A 2 2.18 -11.73 6.74
N ILE A 3 1.65 -11.80 7.96
CA ILE A 3 0.75 -12.87 8.39
C ILE A 3 -0.56 -12.78 7.61
N LEU A 4 -1.08 -11.58 7.42
CA LEU A 4 -2.25 -11.31 6.61
C LEU A 4 -2.04 -11.71 5.14
N ASN A 5 -0.86 -11.45 4.56
CA ASN A 5 -0.51 -11.88 3.21
C ASN A 5 -0.48 -13.41 3.07
N ALA A 6 0.14 -14.09 4.02
CA ALA A 6 0.23 -15.54 4.00
C ALA A 6 -1.16 -16.21 4.13
N LEU A 7 -2.07 -15.63 4.90
CA LEU A 7 -3.47 -16.09 5.01
C LEU A 7 -4.25 -15.81 3.72
N SER A 8 -4.13 -14.60 3.15
CA SER A 8 -4.78 -14.24 1.89
C SER A 8 -4.34 -15.13 0.72
N GLU A 9 -3.04 -15.46 0.62
CA GLU A 9 -2.53 -16.36 -0.41
C GLU A 9 -3.09 -17.79 -0.29
N LYS A 10 -3.37 -18.25 0.94
CA LYS A 10 -3.82 -19.62 1.19
C LYS A 10 -5.34 -19.80 1.18
N PHE A 11 -6.10 -18.80 1.65
CA PHE A 11 -7.53 -18.92 1.92
C PHE A 11 -8.42 -18.01 1.07
N GLY A 12 -7.84 -17.21 0.15
CA GLY A 12 -8.56 -16.24 -0.67
C GLY A 12 -8.75 -14.89 0.03
N ALA A 13 -9.38 -13.94 -0.67
CA ALA A 13 -9.42 -12.53 -0.27
C ALA A 13 -10.36 -12.22 0.90
N GLU A 14 -11.16 -13.17 1.36
CA GLU A 14 -12.09 -12.98 2.47
C GLU A 14 -11.47 -13.51 3.76
N TYR A 15 -11.23 -12.62 4.71
CA TYR A 15 -10.89 -12.98 6.08
C TYR A 15 -12.17 -13.32 6.83
N PRO A 16 -12.34 -14.56 7.30
CA PRO A 16 -13.32 -14.80 8.34
C PRO A 16 -12.76 -14.21 9.64
N ASP A 17 -13.34 -13.11 10.10
CA ASP A 17 -13.00 -12.45 11.36
C ASP A 17 -13.14 -13.39 12.59
N GLU A 18 -13.73 -14.56 12.43
CA GLU A 18 -14.19 -15.37 13.53
C GLU A 18 -13.33 -16.60 13.86
N ASN A 19 -12.32 -16.97 13.02
CA ASN A 19 -11.70 -18.29 13.18
C ASN A 19 -10.16 -18.35 13.03
N LEU A 20 -9.43 -17.24 13.24
CA LEU A 20 -7.96 -17.28 13.16
C LEU A 20 -7.35 -18.26 14.17
N GLU A 21 -7.91 -18.34 15.39
CA GLU A 21 -7.46 -19.29 16.42
C GLU A 21 -7.71 -20.75 16.02
N GLU A 22 -8.82 -21.03 15.36
CA GLU A 22 -9.18 -22.36 14.90
C GLU A 22 -8.31 -22.80 13.71
N ILE A 23 -8.07 -21.88 12.77
CA ILE A 23 -7.16 -22.04 11.64
C ILE A 23 -5.73 -22.35 12.13
N LEU A 24 -5.28 -21.70 13.19
CA LEU A 24 -3.92 -21.85 13.74
C LEU A 24 -3.76 -23.06 14.68
N LYS A 25 -4.84 -23.66 15.15
CA LYS A 25 -4.81 -24.96 15.85
C LYS A 25 -4.40 -26.10 14.91
N ASP A 26 -4.62 -25.96 13.62
CA ASP A 26 -4.16 -26.95 12.64
C ASP A 26 -2.63 -26.85 12.48
N LYS A 27 -1.94 -27.95 12.76
CA LYS A 27 -0.48 -28.08 12.66
C LYS A 27 0.06 -27.76 11.26
N THR A 28 -0.73 -28.00 10.21
CA THR A 28 -0.37 -27.73 8.82
C THR A 28 -0.34 -26.22 8.57
N ASN A 29 -1.31 -25.50 9.10
CA ASN A 29 -1.39 -24.05 9.00
C ASN A 29 -0.28 -23.38 9.80
N LYS A 30 0.01 -23.85 11.02
CA LYS A 30 1.15 -23.40 11.82
C LYS A 30 2.47 -23.57 11.05
N LYS A 31 2.69 -24.73 10.42
CA LYS A 31 3.89 -25.02 9.62
C LYS A 31 4.01 -24.10 8.39
N PHE A 32 2.89 -23.72 7.80
CA PHE A 32 2.84 -22.74 6.70
C PHE A 32 3.26 -21.35 7.17
N PHE A 33 2.78 -20.90 8.32
CA PHE A 33 3.16 -19.64 8.95
C PHE A 33 4.65 -19.57 9.26
N ASP A 34 5.18 -20.63 9.91
CA ASP A 34 6.60 -20.72 10.25
C ASP A 34 7.47 -20.65 8.99
N LYS A 35 7.05 -21.29 7.88
CA LYS A 35 7.74 -21.20 6.58
C LYS A 35 7.68 -19.79 5.98
N SER A 36 6.56 -19.12 6.07
CA SER A 36 6.39 -17.75 5.56
C SER A 36 7.23 -16.74 6.32
N LEU A 37 7.30 -16.86 7.66
CA LEU A 37 8.18 -16.07 8.50
C LEU A 37 9.66 -16.32 8.20
N ILE A 38 10.07 -17.58 7.96
CA ILE A 38 11.45 -17.92 7.56
C ILE A 38 11.78 -17.34 6.18
N LYS A 39 10.85 -17.43 5.22
CA LYS A 39 11.02 -16.86 3.88
C LYS A 39 11.22 -15.35 3.95
N TYR A 40 10.48 -14.66 4.81
CA TYR A 40 10.60 -13.23 5.03
C TYR A 40 11.91 -12.83 5.73
N ALA A 41 12.30 -13.57 6.76
CA ALA A 41 13.59 -13.36 7.43
C ALA A 41 14.77 -13.53 6.46
N ARG A 42 14.72 -14.53 5.57
CA ARG A 42 15.72 -14.74 4.49
C ARG A 42 15.68 -13.63 3.43
N PHE A 43 14.51 -13.11 3.10
CA PHE A 43 14.37 -11.96 2.21
C PHE A 43 15.07 -10.73 2.80
N ASN A 44 14.87 -10.44 4.07
CA ASN A 44 15.52 -9.32 4.76
C ASN A 44 17.05 -9.49 4.86
N GLN A 45 17.55 -10.70 5.09
CA GLN A 45 19.00 -10.98 5.06
C GLN A 45 19.63 -10.65 3.69
N LYS A 46 18.96 -10.98 2.60
CA LYS A 46 19.41 -10.71 1.23
C LYS A 46 19.50 -9.21 0.92
N TRP A 47 18.72 -8.37 1.60
CA TRP A 47 18.67 -6.92 1.40
C TRP A 47 19.57 -6.12 2.37
N GLY A 48 20.45 -6.80 3.14
CA GLY A 48 21.51 -6.16 3.91
C GLY A 48 21.12 -5.61 5.28
N TYR A 49 20.02 -6.10 5.84
CA TYR A 49 19.71 -5.81 7.25
C TYR A 49 20.64 -6.58 8.19
N ASN A 50 21.14 -5.88 9.19
CA ASN A 50 22.14 -6.39 10.14
C ASN A 50 21.57 -7.56 10.97
N LYS A 51 22.41 -8.54 11.36
CA LYS A 51 21.97 -9.72 12.14
C LYS A 51 21.25 -9.36 13.45
N SER A 52 21.60 -8.24 14.08
CA SER A 52 20.96 -7.75 15.30
C SER A 52 19.53 -7.24 15.06
N SER A 53 19.26 -6.58 13.92
CA SER A 53 17.92 -6.12 13.57
C SER A 53 17.00 -7.27 13.15
N ASN A 54 17.56 -8.35 12.58
CA ASN A 54 16.79 -9.54 12.22
C ASN A 54 16.28 -10.32 13.44
N SER A 55 17.07 -10.41 14.51
CA SER A 55 16.62 -11.05 15.76
C SER A 55 15.53 -10.22 16.45
N PHE A 56 15.66 -8.89 16.43
CA PHE A 56 14.67 -7.98 16.97
C PHE A 56 13.33 -8.10 16.19
N LEU A 57 13.39 -8.01 14.87
CA LEU A 57 12.18 -8.08 14.02
C LEU A 57 11.53 -9.45 14.11
N SER A 58 12.31 -10.54 14.15
CA SER A 58 11.76 -11.90 14.33
C SER A 58 11.12 -12.08 15.69
N THR A 59 11.76 -11.62 16.77
CA THR A 59 11.22 -11.66 18.13
C THR A 59 10.00 -10.75 18.25
N PHE A 60 10.03 -9.58 17.65
CA PHE A 60 8.96 -8.62 17.61
C PHE A 60 7.71 -9.17 16.89
N LEU A 61 7.86 -9.74 15.70
CA LEU A 61 6.78 -10.38 14.95
C LEU A 61 6.23 -11.61 15.68
N HIS A 62 7.09 -12.37 16.35
CA HIS A 62 6.70 -13.50 17.17
C HIS A 62 5.85 -13.05 18.38
N ASN A 63 6.26 -12.00 19.06
CA ASN A 63 5.51 -11.45 20.19
C ASN A 63 4.17 -10.85 19.76
N ILE A 64 4.13 -10.11 18.63
CA ILE A 64 2.88 -9.62 18.04
C ILE A 64 1.91 -10.79 17.78
N TYR A 65 2.41 -11.85 17.20
CA TYR A 65 1.62 -13.03 16.87
C TYR A 65 1.01 -13.68 18.12
N TYR A 66 1.81 -13.89 19.18
CA TYR A 66 1.33 -14.52 20.41
C TYR A 66 0.43 -13.59 21.25
N ASP A 67 0.72 -12.31 21.29
CA ASP A 67 -0.11 -11.33 22.01
C ASP A 67 -1.45 -11.11 21.29
N HIS A 68 -1.49 -11.19 19.97
CA HIS A 68 -2.73 -11.12 19.21
C HIS A 68 -3.62 -12.33 19.46
N LEU A 69 -3.06 -13.51 19.56
CA LEU A 69 -3.80 -14.73 19.93
C LEU A 69 -4.39 -14.68 21.34
N SER A 70 -3.74 -13.96 22.26
CA SER A 70 -4.17 -13.87 23.66
C SER A 70 -5.14 -12.72 23.95
N ASN A 71 -5.19 -11.67 23.10
CA ASN A 71 -5.94 -10.43 23.38
C ASN A 71 -6.54 -9.79 22.11
N ARG A 72 -7.65 -10.34 21.61
CA ARG A 72 -8.33 -9.93 20.36
C ARG A 72 -8.79 -8.47 20.27
N ASN A 73 -8.76 -7.68 21.36
CA ASN A 73 -9.34 -6.32 21.38
C ASN A 73 -8.44 -5.25 22.03
N LYS A 74 -7.12 -5.42 22.05
CA LYS A 74 -6.24 -4.40 22.64
C LYS A 74 -5.36 -3.76 21.58
N LYS A 75 -5.41 -2.41 21.50
CA LYS A 75 -4.35 -1.58 20.94
C LYS A 75 -3.01 -2.05 21.53
N MET A 76 -2.11 -2.57 20.72
CA MET A 76 -0.79 -2.98 21.19
C MET A 76 0.14 -1.78 21.12
N ASN A 77 0.53 -1.26 22.29
CA ASN A 77 1.53 -0.23 22.42
C ASN A 77 2.86 -0.89 22.82
N PHE A 78 3.86 -0.82 21.94
CA PHE A 78 5.21 -1.23 22.27
C PHE A 78 6.04 0.00 22.59
N LYS A 79 6.42 0.16 23.85
CA LYS A 79 7.49 1.10 24.22
C LYS A 79 8.81 0.36 24.15
N ALA A 80 9.63 0.68 23.18
CA ALA A 80 11.02 0.24 23.21
C ALA A 80 11.72 0.97 24.36
N ILE A 81 12.28 0.23 25.31
CA ILE A 81 12.81 0.74 26.59
C ILE A 81 13.99 1.70 26.39
N GLU A 82 14.64 1.71 25.21
CA GLU A 82 15.82 2.53 24.91
C GLU A 82 15.64 3.53 23.77
N SER A 83 14.45 3.62 23.18
CA SER A 83 14.20 4.56 22.09
C SER A 83 12.85 5.24 22.27
N LEU A 84 12.77 6.50 21.90
CA LEU A 84 11.54 7.32 21.82
C LEU A 84 10.57 6.86 20.72
N ILE A 85 10.49 5.54 20.46
CA ILE A 85 9.64 4.98 19.41
C ILE A 85 8.41 4.37 20.06
N GLU A 86 7.26 4.90 19.72
CA GLU A 86 5.96 4.31 20.00
C GLU A 86 5.42 3.65 18.74
N LEU A 87 5.00 2.38 18.84
CA LEU A 87 4.41 1.63 17.75
C LEU A 87 2.97 1.24 18.09
N ASN A 88 2.04 1.66 17.26
CA ASN A 88 0.62 1.32 17.37
C ASN A 88 0.23 0.43 16.18
N PHE A 89 -0.32 -0.76 16.47
CA PHE A 89 -0.81 -1.69 15.46
C PHE A 89 -2.32 -1.69 15.46
N HIS A 90 -2.90 -1.50 14.27
CA HIS A 90 -4.34 -1.58 14.05
C HIS A 90 -4.60 -2.74 13.11
N ILE A 91 -5.16 -3.83 13.64
CA ILE A 91 -5.51 -5.02 12.85
C ILE A 91 -6.99 -4.93 12.51
N ASN A 92 -7.28 -4.29 11.40
CA ASN A 92 -8.64 -4.04 10.92
C ASN A 92 -8.59 -3.68 9.42
N ASP A 93 -9.75 -3.51 8.79
CA ASP A 93 -9.84 -2.88 7.48
C ASP A 93 -9.25 -1.46 7.55
N ALA A 94 -8.21 -1.22 6.74
CA ALA A 94 -7.50 0.06 6.74
C ALA A 94 -8.43 1.25 6.41
N ARG A 95 -9.50 1.02 5.64
CA ARG A 95 -10.50 2.03 5.30
C ARG A 95 -11.29 2.49 6.54
N LYS A 96 -11.61 1.56 7.43
CA LYS A 96 -12.27 1.88 8.72
C LYS A 96 -11.29 2.54 9.67
N THR A 97 -10.09 1.96 9.78
CA THR A 97 -9.08 2.45 10.70
C THR A 97 -8.64 3.88 10.38
N ILE A 98 -8.48 4.22 9.08
CA ILE A 98 -8.06 5.58 8.70
C ILE A 98 -9.07 6.65 9.11
N LEU A 99 -10.35 6.31 9.19
CA LEU A 99 -11.40 7.25 9.62
C LEU A 99 -11.36 7.54 11.13
N GLU A 100 -10.74 6.66 11.92
CA GLU A 100 -10.58 6.83 13.36
C GLU A 100 -9.41 7.76 13.73
N PHE A 101 -8.52 8.06 12.77
CA PHE A 101 -7.36 8.92 13.00
C PHE A 101 -7.71 10.39 12.78
N GLU A 102 -7.33 11.22 13.74
CA GLU A 102 -7.40 12.70 13.62
C GLU A 102 -6.01 13.31 13.40
N GLU A 103 -4.95 12.56 13.76
CA GLU A 103 -3.58 13.03 13.69
C GLU A 103 -3.08 13.10 12.25
N GLN A 104 -2.08 13.96 12.04
CA GLN A 104 -1.34 14.05 10.79
C GLN A 104 0.02 13.38 10.91
N TYR A 105 0.46 12.77 9.82
CA TYR A 105 1.69 12.00 9.72
C TYR A 105 2.65 12.63 8.71
N ASP A 106 3.94 12.66 9.04
CA ASP A 106 4.96 13.17 8.12
C ASP A 106 5.32 12.16 7.02
N TYR A 107 5.12 10.87 7.29
CA TYR A 107 5.42 9.79 6.35
C TYR A 107 4.26 8.79 6.28
N ILE A 108 3.80 8.52 5.07
CA ILE A 108 2.86 7.45 4.77
C ILE A 108 3.53 6.48 3.80
N PHE A 109 3.65 5.21 4.19
CA PHE A 109 4.11 4.13 3.31
C PHE A 109 2.91 3.30 2.88
N LEU A 110 2.46 3.52 1.64
CA LEU A 110 1.35 2.78 1.06
C LEU A 110 1.90 1.53 0.36
N ASP A 111 2.02 0.45 1.11
CA ASP A 111 2.51 -0.86 0.64
C ASP A 111 1.37 -1.88 0.59
N ALA A 112 0.24 -1.49 0.01
CA ALA A 112 -0.91 -2.34 -0.20
C ALA A 112 -0.65 -3.38 -1.30
N PHE A 113 -1.43 -4.47 -1.33
CA PHE A 113 -1.42 -5.38 -2.47
C PHE A 113 -1.69 -4.66 -3.78
N THR A 114 -1.40 -5.32 -4.90
CA THR A 114 -1.69 -4.75 -6.21
C THR A 114 -3.15 -4.34 -6.31
N TYR A 115 -3.41 -3.31 -7.09
CA TYR A 115 -4.76 -2.77 -7.30
C TYR A 115 -5.77 -3.80 -7.85
N THR A 116 -5.32 -4.90 -8.43
CA THR A 116 -6.20 -6.01 -8.84
C THR A 116 -6.61 -6.92 -7.69
N LYS A 117 -5.83 -6.95 -6.60
CA LYS A 117 -6.12 -7.76 -5.41
C LYS A 117 -6.74 -6.94 -4.27
N ALA A 118 -6.38 -5.68 -4.17
CA ALA A 118 -6.87 -4.79 -3.12
C ALA A 118 -7.22 -3.39 -3.71
N PRO A 119 -8.16 -3.29 -4.68
CA PRO A 119 -8.49 -2.05 -5.35
C PRO A 119 -8.98 -0.97 -4.38
N GLN A 120 -9.61 -1.35 -3.28
CA GLN A 120 -10.12 -0.45 -2.25
C GLN A 120 -9.04 0.42 -1.61
N LEU A 121 -7.79 -0.07 -1.50
CA LEU A 121 -6.67 0.69 -0.94
C LEU A 121 -5.98 1.61 -1.97
N TRP A 122 -6.47 1.61 -3.19
CA TRP A 122 -6.02 2.46 -4.31
C TRP A 122 -7.14 3.34 -4.86
N SER A 123 -8.31 3.35 -4.18
CA SER A 123 -9.47 4.13 -4.57
C SER A 123 -9.26 5.63 -4.33
N MET A 124 -10.00 6.43 -5.08
CA MET A 124 -10.04 7.90 -4.92
C MET A 124 -10.34 8.29 -3.49
N GLU A 125 -11.31 7.63 -2.88
CA GLU A 125 -11.82 7.96 -1.56
C GLU A 125 -10.82 7.59 -0.46
N PHE A 126 -10.16 6.42 -0.58
CA PHE A 126 -9.12 6.04 0.38
C PHE A 126 -7.88 6.95 0.29
N ILE A 127 -7.45 7.29 -0.92
CA ILE A 127 -6.34 8.23 -1.13
C ILE A 127 -6.70 9.65 -0.63
N ALA A 128 -7.97 10.07 -0.74
CA ALA A 128 -8.45 11.31 -0.15
C ALA A 128 -8.30 11.32 1.38
N GLU A 129 -8.59 10.19 2.04
CA GLU A 129 -8.39 10.06 3.48
C GLU A 129 -6.91 10.08 3.86
N LEU A 130 -6.03 9.44 3.08
CA LEU A 130 -4.58 9.55 3.27
C LEU A 130 -4.09 10.99 3.09
N HIS A 131 -4.65 11.74 2.11
CA HIS A 131 -4.32 13.15 1.93
C HIS A 131 -4.68 13.97 3.18
N LYS A 132 -5.86 13.77 3.77
CA LYS A 132 -6.26 14.49 5.00
C LYS A 132 -5.26 14.25 6.14
N ARG A 133 -4.76 12.99 6.31
CA ARG A 133 -3.85 12.57 7.39
C ARG A 133 -2.37 12.84 7.10
N LEU A 134 -2.01 13.25 5.90
CA LEU A 134 -0.65 13.67 5.62
C LEU A 134 -0.43 15.10 6.12
N SER A 135 0.67 15.35 6.82
CA SER A 135 1.07 16.72 7.22
C SER A 135 1.35 17.60 5.99
N PRO A 136 1.31 18.95 6.11
CA PRO A 136 1.53 19.84 4.97
C PRO A 136 2.86 19.62 4.24
N SER A 137 3.93 19.27 4.96
CA SER A 137 5.26 18.96 4.42
C SER A 137 5.57 17.46 4.39
N GLY A 138 4.58 16.62 4.68
CA GLY A 138 4.70 15.18 4.69
C GLY A 138 4.81 14.58 3.30
N VAL A 139 5.23 13.30 3.24
CA VAL A 139 5.36 12.56 2.00
C VAL A 139 4.66 11.20 2.08
N LEU A 140 3.95 10.86 1.02
CA LEU A 140 3.42 9.52 0.79
C LEU A 140 4.32 8.80 -0.21
N MET A 141 4.71 7.58 0.10
CA MET A 141 5.56 6.76 -0.75
C MET A 141 4.92 5.40 -1.02
N THR A 142 5.06 4.93 -2.26
CA THR A 142 4.60 3.60 -2.68
C THR A 142 5.55 2.99 -3.70
N TYR A 143 5.61 1.67 -3.74
CA TYR A 143 6.33 0.94 -4.77
C TYR A 143 5.67 1.02 -6.16
N SER A 144 4.39 1.38 -6.22
CA SER A 144 3.62 1.39 -7.47
C SER A 144 4.10 2.49 -8.42
N ASN A 145 4.32 2.11 -9.68
CA ASN A 145 4.57 3.02 -10.80
C ASN A 145 3.37 3.09 -11.76
N SER A 146 2.23 2.54 -11.36
CA SER A 146 1.02 2.48 -12.18
C SER A 146 0.51 3.87 -12.52
N VAL A 147 0.15 4.07 -13.78
CA VAL A 147 -0.46 5.31 -14.29
C VAL A 147 -1.73 5.66 -13.52
N GLN A 148 -2.56 4.64 -13.25
CA GLN A 148 -3.78 4.80 -12.48
C GLN A 148 -3.48 5.33 -11.05
N VAL A 149 -2.51 4.76 -10.34
CA VAL A 149 -2.15 5.20 -8.98
C VAL A 149 -1.64 6.64 -9.00
N ARG A 150 -0.79 6.99 -9.97
CA ARG A 150 -0.29 8.35 -10.13
C ARG A 150 -1.40 9.35 -10.42
N ASN A 151 -2.35 8.98 -11.29
CA ASN A 151 -3.49 9.83 -11.59
C ASN A 151 -4.39 10.01 -10.35
N THR A 152 -4.69 8.93 -9.62
CA THR A 152 -5.46 9.01 -8.37
C THR A 152 -4.82 9.97 -7.37
N LEU A 153 -3.50 9.97 -7.25
CA LEU A 153 -2.76 10.91 -6.39
C LEU A 153 -2.88 12.35 -6.92
N LEU A 154 -2.71 12.58 -8.23
CA LEU A 154 -2.86 13.91 -8.85
C LEU A 154 -4.26 14.48 -8.65
N GLU A 155 -5.30 13.69 -8.88
CA GLU A 155 -6.70 14.10 -8.71
C GLU A 155 -7.05 14.37 -7.24
N ASN A 156 -6.32 13.79 -6.30
CA ASN A 156 -6.38 14.11 -4.87
C ASN A 156 -5.46 15.27 -4.46
N ASN A 157 -5.06 16.13 -5.39
CA ASN A 157 -4.28 17.34 -5.15
C ASN A 157 -2.88 17.11 -4.55
N PHE A 158 -2.27 15.96 -4.80
CA PHE A 158 -0.85 15.76 -4.51
C PHE A 158 0.03 16.29 -5.65
N TYR A 159 1.17 16.82 -5.31
CA TYR A 159 2.32 16.85 -6.22
C TYR A 159 2.93 15.47 -6.28
N VAL A 160 3.09 14.94 -7.50
CA VAL A 160 3.50 13.55 -7.72
C VAL A 160 4.83 13.48 -8.44
N GLY A 161 5.67 12.57 -8.01
CA GLY A 161 6.96 12.31 -8.62
C GLY A 161 7.40 10.86 -8.47
N LYS A 162 8.66 10.63 -8.81
CA LYS A 162 9.28 9.30 -8.87
C LYS A 162 10.34 9.15 -7.78
N ILE A 163 10.44 7.95 -7.21
CA ILE A 163 11.50 7.57 -6.27
C ILE A 163 12.67 6.98 -7.07
N TYR A 164 13.82 7.67 -7.04
CA TYR A 164 15.03 7.21 -7.70
C TYR A 164 15.91 6.41 -6.75
N ASN A 165 16.34 5.22 -7.17
CA ASN A 165 17.28 4.39 -6.43
C ASN A 165 18.68 4.60 -7.02
N GLU A 166 19.54 5.30 -6.28
CA GLU A 166 20.93 5.62 -6.66
C GLU A 166 21.77 4.36 -6.91
N LYS A 167 21.55 3.30 -6.13
CA LYS A 167 22.31 2.05 -6.24
C LYS A 167 22.03 1.31 -7.56
N ASN A 168 20.76 1.27 -7.96
CA ASN A 168 20.33 0.54 -9.15
C ASN A 168 20.15 1.47 -10.35
N LYS A 169 20.31 2.79 -10.19
CA LYS A 169 20.09 3.83 -11.20
C LYS A 169 18.73 3.71 -11.90
N LYS A 170 17.67 3.42 -11.12
CA LYS A 170 16.30 3.20 -11.63
C LYS A 170 15.27 3.89 -10.77
N PHE A 171 14.15 4.26 -11.39
CA PHE A 171 12.95 4.66 -10.65
C PHE A 171 12.22 3.41 -10.15
N ILE A 172 11.96 3.36 -8.84
CA ILE A 172 11.46 2.18 -8.14
C ILE A 172 10.08 2.36 -7.52
N GLY A 173 9.51 3.56 -7.61
CA GLY A 173 8.21 3.84 -6.99
C GLY A 173 7.75 5.26 -7.25
N THR A 174 6.66 5.61 -6.60
CA THR A 174 6.03 6.92 -6.66
C THR A 174 6.07 7.59 -5.30
N ILE A 175 6.38 8.88 -5.29
CA ILE A 175 6.31 9.77 -4.13
C ILE A 175 5.24 10.84 -4.39
N ALA A 176 4.50 11.18 -3.36
CA ALA A 176 3.50 12.24 -3.41
C ALA A 176 3.58 13.13 -2.17
N SER A 177 3.28 14.42 -2.29
CA SER A 177 3.29 15.39 -1.19
C SER A 177 2.31 16.51 -1.45
N LYS A 178 1.87 17.20 -0.39
CA LYS A 178 1.17 18.50 -0.48
C LYS A 178 2.11 19.65 -0.80
N ASP A 179 3.41 19.46 -0.54
CA ASP A 179 4.46 20.44 -0.82
C ASP A 179 5.26 20.03 -2.07
N LYS A 180 5.19 20.85 -3.12
CA LYS A 180 5.93 20.67 -4.38
C LYS A 180 7.45 20.53 -4.16
N ASN A 181 8.00 21.22 -3.16
CA ASN A 181 9.43 21.21 -2.89
C ASN A 181 9.95 19.84 -2.38
N LYS A 182 9.06 18.94 -1.95
CA LYS A 182 9.39 17.57 -1.57
C LYS A 182 9.57 16.63 -2.77
N ILE A 183 9.23 17.08 -3.97
CA ILE A 183 9.25 16.26 -5.19
C ILE A 183 10.53 16.54 -5.99
N LYS A 184 11.56 15.73 -5.75
CA LYS A 184 12.86 15.87 -6.45
C LYS A 184 12.79 15.48 -7.94
N TYR A 185 12.02 14.45 -8.27
CA TYR A 185 11.87 13.94 -9.64
C TYR A 185 10.38 13.96 -10.02
N PRO A 186 9.82 15.10 -10.45
CA PRO A 186 8.42 15.19 -10.83
C PRO A 186 8.11 14.34 -12.06
N LEU A 187 6.84 14.03 -12.27
CA LEU A 187 6.39 13.44 -13.52
C LEU A 187 6.63 14.44 -14.67
N ASN A 188 7.13 13.94 -15.80
CA ASN A 188 7.30 14.76 -17.01
C ASN A 188 5.98 14.89 -17.79
N ASN A 189 5.97 15.72 -18.84
CA ASN A 189 4.77 15.96 -19.65
C ASN A 189 4.21 14.68 -20.30
N TYR A 190 5.08 13.76 -20.69
CA TYR A 190 4.67 12.47 -21.25
C TYR A 190 3.96 11.61 -20.18
N GLU A 191 4.52 11.50 -18.99
CA GLU A 191 3.94 10.75 -17.87
C GLU A 191 2.61 11.36 -17.41
N LEU A 192 2.53 12.70 -17.35
CA LEU A 192 1.29 13.43 -17.05
C LEU A 192 0.23 13.16 -18.13
N GLY A 193 0.62 13.20 -19.40
CA GLY A 193 -0.29 12.88 -20.50
C GLY A 193 -0.81 11.44 -20.46
N LEU A 194 0.02 10.47 -20.03
CA LEU A 194 -0.44 9.10 -19.79
C LEU A 194 -1.52 9.03 -18.71
N CYS A 195 -1.41 9.84 -17.65
CA CYS A 195 -2.42 9.93 -16.60
C CYS A 195 -3.79 10.37 -17.15
N LEU A 196 -3.82 11.16 -18.21
CA LEU A 196 -5.05 11.62 -18.87
C LEU A 196 -5.61 10.63 -19.91
N THR A 197 -5.08 9.41 -19.99
CA THR A 197 -5.60 8.35 -20.84
C THR A 197 -6.53 7.42 -20.07
N LYS A 198 -7.18 6.48 -20.79
CA LYS A 198 -7.98 5.42 -20.14
C LYS A 198 -7.19 4.63 -19.07
N ALA A 199 -5.86 4.54 -19.18
CA ALA A 199 -5.04 3.87 -18.16
C ALA A 199 -5.03 4.61 -16.82
N GLY A 200 -5.28 5.92 -16.83
CA GLY A 200 -5.35 6.74 -15.63
C GLY A 200 -6.69 6.70 -14.89
N ILE A 201 -7.73 6.11 -15.45
CA ILE A 201 -9.04 6.01 -14.78
C ILE A 201 -8.88 5.39 -13.39
N PRO A 202 -9.27 6.09 -12.31
CA PRO A 202 -9.07 5.63 -10.95
C PRO A 202 -10.00 4.47 -10.57
N TYR A 203 -9.81 3.92 -9.40
CA TYR A 203 -10.78 3.09 -8.70
C TYR A 203 -11.65 3.96 -7.80
N HIS A 204 -12.94 3.64 -7.70
CA HIS A 204 -13.87 4.32 -6.81
C HIS A 204 -14.43 3.34 -5.78
N ASP A 205 -14.45 3.76 -4.52
CA ASP A 205 -15.01 3.05 -3.38
C ASP A 205 -15.89 4.01 -2.57
N PRO A 206 -17.09 4.36 -3.09
CA PRO A 206 -18.00 5.27 -2.42
C PRO A 206 -18.29 4.83 -0.99
N ASN A 207 -18.11 5.76 -0.04
CA ASN A 207 -18.26 5.52 1.40
C ASN A 207 -17.26 4.49 1.99
N LEU A 208 -16.20 4.12 1.28
CA LEU A 208 -15.17 3.15 1.70
C LEU A 208 -15.77 1.80 2.12
N SER A 209 -16.76 1.30 1.37
CA SER A 209 -17.56 0.14 1.79
C SER A 209 -17.76 -0.93 0.70
N PHE A 210 -17.36 -0.64 -0.55
CA PHE A 210 -17.48 -1.60 -1.64
C PHE A 210 -16.52 -2.77 -1.46
N ASP A 211 -16.93 -3.94 -1.90
CA ASP A 211 -16.00 -5.06 -2.03
C ASP A 211 -15.08 -4.89 -3.26
N SER A 212 -14.06 -5.72 -3.34
CA SER A 212 -13.07 -5.63 -4.43
C SER A 212 -13.71 -5.85 -5.82
N LYS A 213 -14.75 -6.69 -5.89
CA LYS A 213 -15.44 -7.00 -7.14
C LYS A 213 -16.22 -5.81 -7.64
N ASP A 214 -16.99 -5.17 -6.76
CA ASP A 214 -17.79 -3.99 -7.09
C ASP A 214 -16.92 -2.84 -7.59
N ILE A 215 -15.78 -2.60 -6.92
CA ILE A 215 -14.81 -1.58 -7.33
C ILE A 215 -14.23 -1.88 -8.72
N LEU A 216 -13.89 -3.14 -8.99
CA LEU A 216 -13.34 -3.54 -10.29
C LEU A 216 -14.39 -3.44 -11.40
N GLU A 217 -15.63 -3.84 -11.13
CA GLU A 217 -16.75 -3.75 -12.09
C GLU A 217 -17.10 -2.29 -12.39
N LEU A 218 -17.15 -1.42 -11.38
CA LEU A 218 -17.37 0.01 -11.56
C LEU A 218 -16.29 0.63 -12.45
N ARG A 219 -15.02 0.37 -12.15
CA ARG A 219 -13.91 0.87 -12.97
C ARG A 219 -13.97 0.35 -14.42
N GLU A 220 -14.30 -0.92 -14.61
CA GLU A 220 -14.45 -1.50 -15.95
C GLU A 220 -15.59 -0.84 -16.73
N TYR A 221 -16.69 -0.54 -16.06
CA TYR A 221 -17.80 0.22 -16.63
C TYR A 221 -17.34 1.62 -17.08
N GLU A 222 -16.65 2.36 -16.20
CA GLU A 222 -16.11 3.69 -16.52
C GLU A 222 -15.11 3.63 -17.67
N TYR A 223 -14.21 2.64 -17.67
CA TYR A 223 -13.23 2.43 -18.72
C TYR A 223 -13.89 2.23 -20.09
N ARG A 224 -14.96 1.43 -20.17
CA ARG A 224 -15.68 1.16 -21.42
C ARG A 224 -16.43 2.38 -21.94
N HIS A 225 -17.03 3.17 -21.06
CA HIS A 225 -17.84 4.33 -21.44
C HIS A 225 -17.01 5.63 -21.52
N SER A 226 -15.74 5.60 -21.16
CA SER A 226 -14.87 6.76 -21.26
C SER A 226 -14.57 7.15 -22.70
N THR A 227 -14.58 8.44 -22.97
CA THR A 227 -14.15 9.03 -24.24
C THR A 227 -12.64 9.32 -24.31
N LEU A 228 -11.91 9.06 -23.22
CA LEU A 228 -10.48 9.27 -23.15
C LEU A 228 -9.74 8.40 -24.17
N MET A 229 -8.60 8.90 -24.64
CA MET A 229 -7.70 8.16 -25.53
C MET A 229 -7.14 6.92 -24.80
N SER A 230 -6.99 5.80 -25.52
CA SER A 230 -6.25 4.66 -24.98
C SER A 230 -4.78 4.98 -24.79
N SER A 231 -4.15 4.40 -23.77
CA SER A 231 -2.70 4.56 -23.55
C SER A 231 -1.86 4.09 -24.74
N SER A 232 -2.26 3.01 -25.40
CA SER A 232 -1.58 2.50 -26.59
C SER A 232 -1.58 3.51 -27.74
N ARG A 233 -2.69 4.23 -27.95
CA ARG A 233 -2.76 5.30 -28.95
C ARG A 233 -1.91 6.50 -28.56
N TYR A 234 -1.96 6.89 -27.28
CA TYR A 234 -1.13 7.98 -26.74
C TYR A 234 0.37 7.69 -26.93
N ILE A 235 0.82 6.48 -26.57
CA ILE A 235 2.22 6.06 -26.73
C ILE A 235 2.67 6.13 -28.20
N LYS A 236 1.82 5.67 -29.12
CA LYS A 236 2.13 5.75 -30.56
C LYS A 236 2.26 7.19 -31.07
N LEU A 237 1.46 8.12 -30.53
CA LEU A 237 1.47 9.52 -30.96
C LEU A 237 2.61 10.34 -30.34
N ARG A 238 3.04 10.01 -29.12
CA ARG A 238 4.00 10.80 -28.33
C ARG A 238 5.32 10.09 -28.07
N GLY A 239 5.40 8.76 -28.27
CA GLY A 239 6.63 7.99 -28.12
C GLY A 239 7.72 8.36 -29.11
N SER A 240 7.33 8.82 -30.30
CA SER A 240 8.25 9.33 -31.34
C SER A 240 8.78 10.76 -31.07
N GLU A 241 8.26 11.47 -30.08
CA GLU A 241 8.73 12.82 -29.69
C GLU A 241 9.84 12.76 -28.61
N ASN A 242 10.15 11.57 -28.08
CA ASN A 242 11.14 11.36 -27.01
C ASN A 242 12.39 10.56 -27.46
N GLU A 243 12.53 10.27 -28.76
CA GLU A 243 13.77 9.82 -29.39
C GLU A 243 14.53 11.02 -30.01
#